data_c5b5ffb1b7e75a92a780563038e08cc5
#
_entry.id   c5b5ffb1b7e75a92a780563038e08cc5
#
_cell.length_a   1.000
_cell.length_b   1.000
_cell.length_c   1.000
_cell.angle_alpha   90.00
_cell.angle_beta   90.00
_cell.angle_gamma   90.00
#
_symmetry.space_group_name_H-M   'P 1'
#
loop_
_entity.id
_entity.type
_entity.pdbx_description
1 polymer ?
#
loop_
_entity_poly.entity_id
_entity_poly.type
_entity_poly.pdbx_seq_one_letter_code
_entity_poly.pdbx_strand_id
1 'polypeptide(L)'
;SNYATFRANILPLGTGSVVGVLSYYNTSATKLDGGTWQLYIRTADDCIGFSSSTKGLLTDPYTVEEAIAGEAEGLSGWVSGYVVGAVAPEVSEVKSADDIEWTAPTTLDNTLVIAPTADCRDISKCMVVALPQGSPFRQTANLVDWPEVLHSKILVKGNFAKFMGTHGITGNSGSTAEFQLSITTGGVTSVEENFESGIPGTWTIYTPQGDKKWFTSTFNDNTYACCSLY
;
A
#
# COMPACT_ATOMS: atom_id res chain seq x y z
N SER A 1 -19.25 14.47 -11.03
CA SER A 1 -20.40 14.54 -11.93
C SER A 1 -20.36 13.40 -12.95
N ASN A 2 -21.47 12.70 -13.16
CA ASN A 2 -21.56 11.62 -14.17
C ASN A 2 -21.42 12.12 -15.63
N TYR A 3 -21.42 13.42 -15.83
CA TYR A 3 -21.35 14.07 -17.14
C TYR A 3 -19.95 14.60 -17.49
N ALA A 4 -18.99 14.55 -16.57
CA ALA A 4 -17.63 15.00 -16.86
C ALA A 4 -16.92 13.97 -17.75
N THR A 5 -16.47 14.39 -18.91
CA THR A 5 -15.73 13.54 -19.87
C THR A 5 -14.39 13.05 -19.31
N PHE A 6 -13.82 13.79 -18.37
CA PHE A 6 -12.53 13.51 -17.71
C PHE A 6 -12.66 12.77 -16.36
N ARG A 7 -13.85 12.27 -16.01
CA ARG A 7 -14.10 11.58 -14.72
C ARG A 7 -13.23 10.35 -14.47
N ALA A 8 -12.71 9.75 -15.55
CA ALA A 8 -11.82 8.60 -15.47
C ALA A 8 -10.33 8.98 -15.43
N ASN A 9 -10.02 10.27 -15.56
CA ASN A 9 -8.63 10.72 -15.48
C ASN A 9 -8.14 10.60 -14.04
N ILE A 10 -6.87 10.24 -13.91
CA ILE A 10 -6.17 10.28 -12.61
C ILE A 10 -6.06 11.74 -12.20
N LEU A 11 -6.28 12.01 -10.90
CA LEU A 11 -6.08 13.35 -10.35
C LEU A 11 -4.61 13.75 -10.54
N PRO A 12 -4.35 14.97 -11.03
CA PRO A 12 -2.99 15.44 -11.19
C PRO A 12 -2.30 15.55 -9.83
N LEU A 13 -1.00 15.25 -9.81
CA LEU A 13 -0.17 15.28 -8.61
C LEU A 13 0.66 16.57 -8.55
N GLY A 14 1.25 16.82 -7.39
CA GLY A 14 2.12 17.97 -7.17
C GLY A 14 1.36 19.29 -6.99
N THR A 15 2.03 20.39 -7.30
CA THR A 15 1.49 21.74 -7.16
C THR A 15 1.17 22.33 -8.52
N GLY A 16 0.02 22.96 -8.65
CA GLY A 16 -0.42 23.59 -9.87
C GLY A 16 -1.52 24.61 -9.61
N SER A 17 -2.08 25.17 -10.68
CA SER A 17 -3.20 26.10 -10.63
C SER A 17 -4.46 25.44 -11.18
N VAL A 18 -5.59 25.71 -10.55
CA VAL A 18 -6.89 25.25 -11.01
C VAL A 18 -7.71 26.45 -11.46
N VAL A 19 -8.19 26.41 -12.69
CA VAL A 19 -9.16 27.37 -13.22
C VAL A 19 -10.52 26.71 -13.18
N GLY A 20 -11.53 27.39 -12.68
CA GLY A 20 -12.86 26.79 -12.60
C GLY A 20 -13.96 27.82 -12.35
N VAL A 21 -15.19 27.35 -12.37
CA VAL A 21 -16.36 28.17 -12.04
C VAL A 21 -16.64 28.06 -10.55
N LEU A 22 -16.59 29.20 -9.86
CA LEU A 22 -16.98 29.26 -8.45
C LEU A 22 -18.51 29.26 -8.36
N SER A 23 -19.05 28.38 -7.58
CA SER A 23 -20.49 28.23 -7.31
C SER A 23 -20.75 28.17 -5.82
N TYR A 24 -21.87 28.65 -5.40
CA TYR A 24 -22.36 28.56 -4.05
C TYR A 24 -23.54 27.58 -4.01
N TYR A 25 -23.36 26.47 -3.32
CA TYR A 25 -24.41 25.47 -3.13
C TYR A 25 -25.10 25.69 -1.79
N ASN A 26 -26.42 25.80 -1.82
CA ASN A 26 -27.25 25.84 -0.62
C ASN A 26 -28.52 25.01 -0.87
N THR A 27 -28.88 24.20 0.11
CA THR A 27 -30.11 23.39 0.06
C THR A 27 -31.37 24.22 0.25
N SER A 28 -31.24 25.46 0.77
CA SER A 28 -32.34 26.39 0.94
C SER A 28 -32.24 27.49 -0.12
N ALA A 29 -33.29 27.61 -0.94
CA ALA A 29 -33.40 28.66 -1.95
C ALA A 29 -33.56 30.09 -1.38
N THR A 30 -33.88 30.19 -0.07
CA THR A 30 -34.24 31.47 0.60
C THR A 30 -33.20 31.95 1.60
N LYS A 31 -32.17 31.14 1.90
CA LYS A 31 -31.11 31.51 2.87
C LYS A 31 -29.78 31.56 2.17
N LEU A 32 -29.06 32.67 2.32
CA LEU A 32 -27.72 32.86 1.79
C LEU A 32 -26.61 32.40 2.74
N ASP A 33 -26.97 32.07 3.98
CA ASP A 33 -26.10 31.54 5.02
C ASP A 33 -26.16 30.00 5.09
N GLY A 34 -25.09 29.36 5.47
CA GLY A 34 -25.02 27.91 5.67
C GLY A 34 -24.82 27.07 4.40
N GLY A 35 -24.49 27.71 3.27
CA GLY A 35 -24.10 26.99 2.05
C GLY A 35 -22.60 26.70 1.95
N THR A 36 -22.22 26.00 0.92
CA THR A 36 -20.83 25.60 0.64
C THR A 36 -20.36 26.16 -0.69
N TRP A 37 -19.22 26.82 -0.68
CA TRP A 37 -18.54 27.22 -1.90
C TRP A 37 -17.95 26.00 -2.59
N GLN A 38 -18.19 25.89 -3.89
CA GLN A 38 -17.72 24.80 -4.75
C GLN A 38 -17.02 25.35 -5.96
N LEU A 39 -15.88 24.72 -6.32
CA LEU A 39 -15.17 25.02 -7.56
C LEU A 39 -15.43 23.91 -8.55
N TYR A 40 -16.01 24.25 -9.69
CA TYR A 40 -16.25 23.30 -10.78
C TYR A 40 -15.17 23.40 -11.82
N ILE A 41 -14.45 22.30 -12.04
CA ILE A 41 -13.53 22.12 -13.17
C ILE A 41 -14.35 21.73 -14.39
N ARG A 42 -14.15 22.39 -15.51
CA ARG A 42 -14.92 22.20 -16.75
C ARG A 42 -14.26 21.17 -17.65
N THR A 43 -12.93 21.21 -17.73
CA THR A 43 -12.10 20.31 -18.57
C THR A 43 -10.84 19.93 -17.80
N ALA A 44 -10.10 18.91 -18.29
CA ALA A 44 -8.80 18.55 -17.72
C ALA A 44 -7.77 19.69 -17.86
N ASP A 45 -7.90 20.56 -18.88
CA ASP A 45 -7.01 21.68 -19.14
C ASP A 45 -7.15 22.81 -18.10
N ASP A 46 -8.21 22.79 -17.29
CA ASP A 46 -8.38 23.70 -16.16
C ASP A 46 -7.40 23.42 -15.01
N CYS A 47 -6.68 22.27 -15.07
CA CYS A 47 -5.60 21.91 -14.16
C CYS A 47 -4.25 22.23 -14.82
N ILE A 48 -3.63 23.36 -14.44
CA ILE A 48 -2.45 23.93 -15.12
C ILE A 48 -1.20 23.72 -14.23
N GLY A 49 -0.12 23.23 -14.84
CA GLY A 49 1.18 23.13 -14.18
C GLY A 49 1.31 21.99 -13.18
N PHE A 50 0.30 21.14 -13.06
CA PHE A 50 0.41 19.91 -12.26
C PHE A 50 1.35 18.90 -12.91
N SER A 51 2.03 18.12 -12.10
CA SER A 51 2.87 17.02 -12.58
C SER A 51 1.99 15.91 -13.14
N SER A 52 2.39 15.35 -14.28
CA SER A 52 1.86 14.10 -14.81
C SER A 52 2.60 12.87 -14.24
N SER A 53 3.41 13.07 -13.19
CA SER A 53 4.19 11.99 -12.57
C SER A 53 3.24 10.91 -12.05
N THR A 54 3.47 9.68 -12.47
CA THR A 54 2.83 8.47 -11.94
C THR A 54 3.55 7.95 -10.69
N LYS A 55 4.64 8.63 -10.30
CA LYS A 55 5.50 8.21 -9.18
C LYS A 55 4.72 8.15 -7.87
N GLY A 56 4.88 7.04 -7.17
CA GLY A 56 4.13 6.77 -5.94
C GLY A 56 2.76 6.12 -6.17
N LEU A 57 2.34 5.89 -7.43
CA LEU A 57 1.22 5.00 -7.73
C LEU A 57 1.65 3.53 -7.63
N LEU A 58 0.70 2.62 -7.50
CA LEU A 58 0.97 1.18 -7.48
C LEU A 58 1.71 0.69 -8.73
N THR A 59 1.42 1.31 -9.88
CA THR A 59 2.03 0.99 -11.18
C THR A 59 3.42 1.60 -11.37
N ASP A 60 3.80 2.57 -10.54
CA ASP A 60 5.09 3.25 -10.56
C ASP A 60 5.48 3.64 -9.13
N PRO A 61 5.77 2.65 -8.25
CA PRO A 61 6.11 2.92 -6.86
C PRO A 61 7.46 3.61 -6.73
N TYR A 62 7.65 4.32 -5.64
CA TYR A 62 8.97 4.80 -5.23
C TYR A 62 9.89 3.61 -4.93
N THR A 63 11.18 3.78 -5.17
CA THR A 63 12.20 2.94 -4.52
C THR A 63 12.34 3.35 -3.05
N VAL A 64 13.02 2.54 -2.25
CA VAL A 64 13.29 2.88 -0.85
C VAL A 64 14.13 4.17 -0.76
N GLU A 65 15.11 4.33 -1.63
CA GLU A 65 15.96 5.53 -1.67
C GLU A 65 15.17 6.79 -2.04
N GLU A 66 14.29 6.70 -3.03
CA GLU A 66 13.42 7.82 -3.41
C GLU A 66 12.44 8.19 -2.29
N ALA A 67 11.92 7.20 -1.58
CA ALA A 67 11.02 7.42 -0.44
C ALA A 67 11.76 8.10 0.72
N ILE A 68 12.98 7.68 1.03
CA ILE A 68 13.85 8.33 2.02
C ILE A 68 14.14 9.79 1.64
N ALA A 69 14.47 10.04 0.38
CA ALA A 69 14.69 11.41 -0.11
C ALA A 69 13.43 12.27 -0.01
N GLY A 70 12.26 11.67 -0.19
CA GLY A 70 10.95 12.34 -0.14
C GLY A 70 10.43 12.66 1.27
N GLU A 71 11.07 12.17 2.34
CA GLU A 71 10.62 12.43 3.72
C GLU A 71 10.61 13.92 4.07
N ALA A 72 11.65 14.65 3.65
CA ALA A 72 11.75 16.08 3.94
C ALA A 72 10.64 16.91 3.27
N GLU A 73 10.09 16.40 2.17
CA GLU A 73 8.99 17.01 1.42
C GLU A 73 7.62 16.51 1.91
N GLY A 74 7.60 15.56 2.84
CA GLY A 74 6.36 14.94 3.35
C GLY A 74 5.62 14.15 2.28
N LEU A 75 6.34 13.49 1.37
CA LEU A 75 5.74 12.69 0.33
C LEU A 75 5.02 11.46 0.90
N SER A 76 4.12 10.92 0.12
CA SER A 76 3.39 9.70 0.41
C SER A 76 3.15 8.92 -0.87
N GLY A 77 2.91 7.61 -0.76
CA GLY A 77 2.62 6.78 -1.92
C GLY A 77 3.03 5.34 -1.73
N TRP A 78 3.05 4.60 -2.82
CA TRP A 78 3.57 3.23 -2.86
C TRP A 78 5.09 3.22 -2.91
N VAL A 79 5.70 2.35 -2.11
CA VAL A 79 7.15 2.06 -2.07
C VAL A 79 7.36 0.59 -2.35
N SER A 80 8.34 0.28 -3.18
CA SER A 80 8.80 -1.08 -3.47
C SER A 80 10.13 -1.34 -2.76
N GLY A 81 10.19 -2.35 -1.92
CA GLY A 81 11.41 -2.75 -1.20
C GLY A 81 11.42 -4.22 -0.86
N TYR A 82 12.52 -4.70 -0.32
CA TYR A 82 12.67 -6.05 0.21
C TYR A 82 12.56 -6.04 1.72
N VAL A 83 11.81 -6.97 2.27
CA VAL A 83 11.75 -7.17 3.73
C VAL A 83 13.07 -7.74 4.20
N VAL A 84 13.74 -7.04 5.11
CA VAL A 84 15.08 -7.44 5.59
C VAL A 84 15.12 -7.74 7.09
N GLY A 85 14.04 -7.46 7.83
CA GLY A 85 13.95 -7.72 9.26
C GLY A 85 12.80 -6.98 9.94
N ALA A 86 12.84 -6.90 11.25
CA ALA A 86 11.95 -6.10 12.09
C ALA A 86 12.74 -5.43 13.22
N VAL A 87 12.17 -4.42 13.85
CA VAL A 87 12.80 -3.76 14.99
C VAL A 87 12.81 -4.70 16.20
N ALA A 88 13.96 -4.80 16.86
CA ALA A 88 14.18 -5.67 18.02
C ALA A 88 13.33 -5.24 19.24
N PRO A 89 13.06 -6.16 20.18
CA PRO A 89 12.35 -5.84 21.42
C PRO A 89 13.04 -4.71 22.21
N GLU A 90 12.23 -3.94 22.94
CA GLU A 90 12.67 -2.84 23.82
C GLU A 90 13.37 -1.67 23.12
N VAL A 91 13.49 -1.71 21.78
CA VAL A 91 14.01 -0.60 20.97
C VAL A 91 12.90 0.42 20.74
N SER A 92 13.06 1.61 21.30
CA SER A 92 12.17 2.76 21.04
C SER A 92 12.69 3.66 19.91
N GLU A 93 13.98 3.60 19.66
CA GLU A 93 14.70 4.38 18.64
C GLU A 93 15.78 3.50 17.99
N VAL A 94 15.71 3.34 16.68
CA VAL A 94 16.71 2.61 15.88
C VAL A 94 17.92 3.51 15.66
N LYS A 95 19.09 3.10 16.16
CA LYS A 95 20.35 3.84 16.07
C LYS A 95 21.47 3.08 15.37
N SER A 96 21.37 1.77 15.37
CA SER A 96 22.39 0.87 14.80
C SER A 96 21.75 -0.37 14.16
N ALA A 97 22.55 -1.15 13.45
CA ALA A 97 22.12 -2.41 12.89
C ALA A 97 21.77 -3.46 13.97
N ASP A 98 22.28 -3.30 15.18
CA ASP A 98 22.00 -4.20 16.32
C ASP A 98 20.56 -4.01 16.86
N ASP A 99 19.90 -2.89 16.52
CA ASP A 99 18.52 -2.61 16.89
C ASP A 99 17.50 -3.35 15.99
N ILE A 100 17.98 -4.11 15.01
CA ILE A 100 17.15 -4.85 14.07
C ILE A 100 17.39 -6.36 14.18
N GLU A 101 16.31 -7.11 14.27
CA GLU A 101 16.31 -8.57 14.07
C GLU A 101 16.32 -8.86 12.57
N TRP A 102 17.49 -9.26 12.04
CA TRP A 102 17.70 -9.52 10.61
C TRP A 102 17.35 -10.95 10.18
N THR A 103 16.86 -11.75 11.07
CA THR A 103 16.47 -13.15 10.84
C THR A 103 15.04 -13.36 11.28
N ALA A 104 14.34 -14.29 10.65
CA ALA A 104 12.98 -14.68 11.03
C ALA A 104 12.99 -16.11 11.61
N PRO A 105 12.03 -16.44 12.50
CA PRO A 105 11.00 -15.56 13.02
C PRO A 105 11.57 -14.46 13.94
N THR A 106 10.93 -13.28 13.94
CA THR A 106 11.29 -12.17 14.83
C THR A 106 10.53 -12.26 16.15
N THR A 107 10.93 -11.46 17.14
CA THR A 107 10.31 -11.48 18.47
C THR A 107 9.00 -10.68 18.50
N LEU A 108 8.91 -9.58 17.73
CA LEU A 108 7.74 -8.71 17.68
C LEU A 108 7.15 -8.64 16.27
N ASP A 109 5.84 -8.49 16.22
CA ASP A 109 5.02 -8.49 15.00
C ASP A 109 4.55 -7.08 14.57
N ASN A 110 5.07 -6.02 15.22
CA ASN A 110 4.56 -4.65 15.10
C ASN A 110 5.28 -3.78 14.08
N THR A 111 6.38 -4.25 13.52
CA THR A 111 7.17 -3.54 12.50
C THR A 111 7.71 -4.50 11.45
N LEU A 112 8.02 -3.94 10.27
CA LEU A 112 8.93 -4.53 9.28
C LEU A 112 10.02 -3.52 8.95
N VAL A 113 11.15 -4.00 8.50
CA VAL A 113 12.21 -3.19 7.92
C VAL A 113 12.32 -3.54 6.44
N ILE A 114 12.22 -2.54 5.57
CA ILE A 114 12.40 -2.71 4.12
C ILE A 114 13.64 -1.99 3.64
N ALA A 115 14.25 -2.54 2.59
CA ALA A 115 15.49 -2.07 2.02
C ALA A 115 15.49 -2.18 0.48
N PRO A 116 16.43 -1.51 -0.22
CA PRO A 116 16.55 -1.61 -1.68
C PRO A 116 16.88 -3.03 -2.18
N THR A 117 17.62 -3.80 -1.39
CA THR A 117 18.03 -5.18 -1.71
C THR A 117 17.80 -6.09 -0.51
N ALA A 118 17.61 -7.39 -0.77
CA ALA A 118 17.29 -8.38 0.26
C ALA A 118 18.43 -8.64 1.27
N ASP A 119 19.65 -8.33 0.91
CA ASP A 119 20.87 -8.51 1.70
C ASP A 119 21.34 -7.23 2.40
N CYS A 120 20.65 -6.10 2.21
CA CYS A 120 20.99 -4.81 2.81
C CYS A 120 20.89 -4.90 4.35
N ARG A 121 21.94 -4.40 5.04
CA ARG A 121 22.03 -4.28 6.50
C ARG A 121 22.42 -2.87 6.95
N ASP A 122 22.43 -1.93 6.01
CA ASP A 122 22.71 -0.52 6.26
C ASP A 122 21.43 0.20 6.64
N ILE A 123 21.23 0.49 7.92
CA ILE A 123 20.00 1.15 8.43
C ILE A 123 19.74 2.52 7.80
N SER A 124 20.78 3.22 7.32
CA SER A 124 20.62 4.50 6.65
C SER A 124 19.93 4.39 5.27
N LYS A 125 19.86 3.16 4.73
CA LYS A 125 19.18 2.82 3.47
C LYS A 125 17.89 2.04 3.68
N CYS A 126 17.50 1.83 4.93
CA CYS A 126 16.31 1.09 5.30
C CYS A 126 15.19 2.02 5.74
N MET A 127 13.95 1.56 5.62
CA MET A 127 12.78 2.22 6.21
C MET A 127 12.06 1.26 7.15
N VAL A 128 11.69 1.76 8.32
CA VAL A 128 10.85 1.01 9.25
C VAL A 128 9.38 1.22 8.88
N VAL A 129 8.67 0.14 8.67
CA VAL A 129 7.24 0.12 8.34
C VAL A 129 6.45 -0.21 9.59
N ALA A 130 5.54 0.67 9.97
CA ALA A 130 4.63 0.45 11.08
C ALA A 130 3.57 -0.60 10.71
N LEU A 131 3.36 -1.59 11.58
CA LEU A 131 2.29 -2.59 11.49
C LEU A 131 1.28 -2.36 12.61
N PRO A 132 0.24 -1.54 12.39
CA PRO A 132 -0.74 -1.22 13.42
C PRO A 132 -1.49 -2.46 13.92
N GLN A 133 -1.77 -2.50 15.22
CA GLN A 133 -2.51 -3.60 15.81
C GLN A 133 -3.88 -3.79 15.14
N GLY A 134 -4.22 -5.06 14.85
CA GLY A 134 -5.49 -5.41 14.19
C GLY A 134 -5.54 -5.10 12.69
N SER A 135 -4.47 -4.57 12.10
CA SER A 135 -4.43 -4.32 10.68
C SER A 135 -4.27 -5.63 9.88
N PRO A 136 -4.91 -5.74 8.70
CA PRO A 136 -4.69 -6.88 7.81
C PRO A 136 -3.22 -7.04 7.44
N PHE A 137 -2.49 -5.94 7.31
CA PHE A 137 -1.06 -5.96 7.02
C PHE A 137 -0.27 -6.68 8.12
N ARG A 138 -0.51 -6.34 9.41
CA ARG A 138 0.14 -7.02 10.53
C ARG A 138 -0.22 -8.50 10.57
N GLN A 139 -1.46 -8.86 10.27
CA GLN A 139 -1.93 -10.25 10.29
C GLN A 139 -1.32 -11.13 9.20
N THR A 140 -0.83 -10.56 8.11
CA THR A 140 -0.42 -11.32 6.92
C THR A 140 1.03 -11.13 6.50
N ALA A 141 1.77 -10.21 7.14
CA ALA A 141 3.12 -9.88 6.72
C ALA A 141 4.14 -9.73 7.86
N ASN A 142 3.72 -9.89 9.13
CA ASN A 142 4.67 -9.86 10.24
C ASN A 142 5.61 -11.07 10.18
N LEU A 143 6.83 -10.90 10.64
CA LEU A 143 7.86 -11.94 10.58
C LEU A 143 7.81 -12.95 11.74
N VAL A 144 6.90 -12.79 12.70
CA VAL A 144 6.66 -13.77 13.76
C VAL A 144 5.85 -14.94 13.21
N ASP A 145 4.72 -14.62 12.57
CA ASP A 145 3.78 -15.62 12.06
C ASP A 145 4.12 -16.08 10.64
N TRP A 146 4.81 -15.22 9.87
CA TRP A 146 5.12 -15.41 8.44
C TRP A 146 6.62 -15.21 8.18
N PRO A 147 7.51 -16.08 8.71
CA PRO A 147 8.95 -15.94 8.57
C PRO A 147 9.43 -15.99 7.12
N GLU A 148 8.68 -16.62 6.21
CA GLU A 148 8.95 -16.69 4.78
C GLU A 148 8.80 -15.35 4.03
N VAL A 149 8.20 -14.35 4.66
CA VAL A 149 8.14 -12.98 4.12
C VAL A 149 9.51 -12.30 4.15
N LEU A 150 10.44 -12.77 4.99
CA LEU A 150 11.82 -12.29 4.99
C LEU A 150 12.45 -12.47 3.60
N HIS A 151 13.13 -11.44 3.13
CA HIS A 151 13.74 -11.32 1.79
C HIS A 151 12.76 -11.26 0.61
N SER A 152 11.44 -11.29 0.87
CA SER A 152 10.43 -11.09 -0.17
C SER A 152 10.33 -9.62 -0.57
N LYS A 153 10.00 -9.39 -1.84
CA LYS A 153 9.69 -8.04 -2.32
C LYS A 153 8.29 -7.66 -1.93
N ILE A 154 8.12 -6.46 -1.38
CA ILE A 154 6.85 -5.94 -0.91
C ILE A 154 6.57 -4.55 -1.50
N LEU A 155 5.30 -4.26 -1.70
CA LEU A 155 4.79 -2.94 -2.02
C LEU A 155 3.98 -2.44 -0.82
N VAL A 156 4.37 -1.29 -0.27
CA VAL A 156 3.73 -0.67 0.90
C VAL A 156 3.30 0.74 0.54
N LYS A 157 2.11 1.14 0.92
CA LYS A 157 1.63 2.51 0.76
C LYS A 157 1.53 3.19 2.12
N GLY A 158 2.10 4.38 2.23
CA GLY A 158 2.02 5.17 3.45
C GLY A 158 2.63 6.55 3.29
N ASN A 159 2.73 7.26 4.41
CA ASN A 159 3.39 8.55 4.52
C ASN A 159 4.88 8.32 4.83
N PHE A 160 5.74 9.07 4.16
CA PHE A 160 7.19 9.02 4.40
C PHE A 160 7.52 10.02 5.50
N ALA A 161 7.90 9.49 6.64
CA ALA A 161 8.24 10.30 7.80
C ALA A 161 9.12 9.49 8.75
N LYS A 162 9.88 10.16 9.58
CA LYS A 162 10.65 9.49 10.64
C LYS A 162 9.74 8.66 11.54
N PHE A 163 10.11 7.40 11.73
CA PHE A 163 9.45 6.48 12.63
C PHE A 163 10.50 5.73 13.45
N MET A 164 10.32 5.64 14.74
CA MET A 164 11.30 5.06 15.67
C MET A 164 12.73 5.60 15.48
N GLY A 165 12.85 6.94 15.30
CA GLY A 165 14.13 7.64 15.18
C GLY A 165 14.83 7.55 13.82
N THR A 166 14.38 6.69 12.92
CA THR A 166 14.97 6.46 11.59
C THR A 166 13.96 6.75 10.47
N HIS A 167 14.34 6.47 9.22
CA HIS A 167 13.44 6.56 8.08
C HIS A 167 12.26 5.60 8.22
N GLY A 168 11.05 6.05 7.89
CA GLY A 168 9.88 5.25 8.13
C GLY A 168 8.72 5.45 7.17
N ILE A 169 7.83 4.46 7.17
CA ILE A 169 6.55 4.49 6.47
C ILE A 169 5.46 4.26 7.52
N THR A 170 4.56 5.24 7.64
CA THR A 170 3.45 5.20 8.57
C THR A 170 2.14 5.35 7.83
N GLY A 171 1.06 4.80 8.38
CA GLY A 171 -0.30 5.10 7.90
C GLY A 171 -0.75 6.48 8.37
N ASN A 172 -1.80 7.02 7.75
CA ASN A 172 -2.55 8.14 8.31
C ASN A 172 -3.15 7.70 9.66
N SER A 173 -3.27 8.63 10.60
CA SER A 173 -3.87 8.38 11.91
C SER A 173 -5.23 7.67 11.74
N GLY A 174 -5.30 6.39 12.15
CA GLY A 174 -6.50 5.56 12.07
C GLY A 174 -6.71 4.78 10.76
N SER A 175 -5.86 4.93 9.75
CA SER A 175 -5.91 4.09 8.55
C SER A 175 -4.72 3.15 8.48
N THR A 176 -5.00 1.93 8.04
CA THR A 176 -4.02 0.90 7.76
C THR A 176 -3.21 1.29 6.54
N ALA A 177 -1.89 1.17 6.58
CA ALA A 177 -1.08 1.20 5.37
C ALA A 177 -1.59 0.10 4.42
N GLU A 178 -1.86 0.46 3.17
CA GLU A 178 -2.15 -0.54 2.15
C GLU A 178 -0.85 -1.25 1.79
N PHE A 179 -0.92 -2.55 1.54
CA PHE A 179 0.27 -3.32 1.14
C PHE A 179 -0.09 -4.35 0.08
N GLN A 180 0.92 -4.72 -0.71
CA GLN A 180 0.89 -5.89 -1.59
C GLN A 180 2.19 -6.66 -1.41
N LEU A 181 2.06 -7.95 -1.09
CA LEU A 181 3.16 -8.89 -1.11
C LEU A 181 3.34 -9.41 -2.53
N SER A 182 4.47 -9.10 -3.15
CA SER A 182 4.92 -9.83 -4.31
C SER A 182 5.82 -10.97 -3.82
N ILE A 183 5.21 -12.09 -3.43
CA ILE A 183 6.00 -13.29 -3.12
C ILE A 183 6.55 -13.82 -4.44
N THR A 184 7.80 -13.49 -4.73
CA THR A 184 8.53 -14.12 -5.83
C THR A 184 9.05 -15.46 -5.31
N THR A 185 8.18 -16.44 -5.19
CA THR A 185 8.62 -17.83 -5.02
C THR A 185 9.25 -18.27 -6.33
N GLY A 186 10.59 -18.28 -6.36
CA GLY A 186 11.35 -19.05 -7.34
C GLY A 186 10.99 -18.86 -8.82
N GLY A 187 10.94 -17.60 -9.31
CA GLY A 187 10.97 -17.36 -10.75
C GLY A 187 9.66 -17.62 -11.51
N VAL A 188 8.54 -17.85 -10.84
CA VAL A 188 7.23 -17.96 -11.50
C VAL A 188 6.63 -16.58 -11.66
N THR A 189 6.69 -16.03 -12.87
CA THR A 189 6.14 -14.73 -13.23
C THR A 189 4.63 -14.75 -13.55
N SER A 190 4.08 -15.95 -13.73
CA SER A 190 2.64 -16.19 -13.92
C SER A 190 2.28 -17.59 -13.42
N VAL A 191 1.09 -17.74 -12.89
CA VAL A 191 0.49 -19.04 -12.58
C VAL A 191 -0.69 -19.21 -13.52
N GLU A 192 -0.64 -20.25 -14.36
CA GLU A 192 -1.77 -20.66 -15.16
C GLU A 192 -2.42 -21.87 -14.47
N GLU A 193 -3.70 -21.76 -14.14
CA GLU A 193 -4.48 -22.81 -13.51
C GLU A 193 -5.87 -22.87 -14.16
N ASN A 194 -6.26 -24.03 -14.62
CA ASN A 194 -7.56 -24.25 -15.26
C ASN A 194 -8.64 -24.76 -14.30
N PHE A 195 -8.26 -25.12 -13.08
CA PHE A 195 -9.12 -25.64 -12.03
C PHE A 195 -9.89 -26.93 -12.37
N GLU A 196 -9.57 -27.61 -13.48
CA GLU A 196 -10.25 -28.84 -13.90
C GLU A 196 -10.09 -29.99 -12.88
N SER A 197 -9.01 -29.97 -12.12
CA SER A 197 -8.74 -30.88 -11.02
C SER A 197 -9.11 -30.35 -9.64
N GLY A 198 -9.84 -29.23 -9.58
CA GLY A 198 -10.15 -28.52 -8.34
C GLY A 198 -9.09 -27.47 -7.98
N ILE A 199 -9.18 -26.93 -6.78
CA ILE A 199 -8.17 -25.97 -6.28
C ILE A 199 -6.92 -26.75 -5.91
N PRO A 200 -5.73 -26.38 -6.44
CA PRO A 200 -4.50 -27.10 -6.15
C PRO A 200 -4.20 -27.20 -4.65
N GLY A 201 -3.88 -28.39 -4.19
CA GLY A 201 -3.57 -28.63 -2.77
C GLY A 201 -2.30 -27.92 -2.26
N THR A 202 -1.49 -27.36 -3.19
CA THR A 202 -0.32 -26.55 -2.89
C THR A 202 -0.67 -25.08 -2.63
N TRP A 203 -1.91 -24.67 -2.90
CA TRP A 203 -2.36 -23.33 -2.66
C TRP A 203 -2.82 -23.17 -1.21
N THR A 204 -2.32 -22.12 -0.55
CA THR A 204 -2.82 -21.72 0.75
C THR A 204 -4.08 -20.90 0.56
N ILE A 205 -5.22 -21.41 1.03
CA ILE A 205 -6.50 -20.72 0.97
C ILE A 205 -6.62 -19.86 2.22
N TYR A 206 -6.56 -18.56 2.05
CA TYR A 206 -6.79 -17.60 3.13
C TYR A 206 -8.26 -17.17 3.14
N THR A 207 -8.97 -17.44 4.24
CA THR A 207 -10.35 -17.00 4.47
C THR A 207 -10.39 -16.08 5.69
N PRO A 208 -10.28 -14.75 5.51
CA PRO A 208 -10.13 -13.81 6.62
C PRO A 208 -11.36 -13.64 7.50
N GLN A 209 -12.53 -14.09 7.08
CA GLN A 209 -13.77 -14.01 7.87
C GLN A 209 -14.73 -15.16 7.58
N GLY A 210 -15.09 -15.92 8.64
CA GLY A 210 -16.21 -16.85 8.65
C GLY A 210 -16.01 -18.16 7.88
N ASP A 211 -17.08 -18.95 7.77
CA ASP A 211 -17.10 -20.27 7.16
C ASP A 211 -17.11 -20.26 5.61
N LYS A 212 -16.71 -19.17 5.00
CA LYS A 212 -16.73 -19.01 3.54
C LYS A 212 -15.58 -19.82 2.94
N LYS A 213 -15.93 -20.73 2.05
CA LYS A 213 -14.97 -21.62 1.40
C LYS A 213 -14.82 -21.28 -0.06
N TRP A 214 -13.59 -21.40 -0.56
CA TRP A 214 -13.34 -21.46 -1.97
C TRP A 214 -13.79 -22.81 -2.53
N PHE A 215 -14.40 -22.81 -3.70
CA PHE A 215 -14.84 -23.99 -4.43
C PHE A 215 -14.65 -23.76 -5.92
N THR A 216 -14.70 -24.84 -6.72
CA THR A 216 -14.71 -24.72 -8.17
C THR A 216 -16.12 -24.79 -8.71
N SER A 217 -16.41 -24.04 -9.75
CA SER A 217 -17.67 -24.06 -10.49
C SER A 217 -17.40 -24.01 -11.99
N THR A 218 -18.21 -24.68 -12.78
CA THR A 218 -18.08 -24.75 -14.24
C THR A 218 -19.19 -23.95 -14.92
N PHE A 219 -18.81 -23.11 -15.89
CA PHE A 219 -19.72 -22.36 -16.72
C PHE A 219 -19.16 -22.29 -18.16
N ASN A 220 -19.98 -22.67 -19.15
CA ASN A 220 -19.60 -22.73 -20.57
C ASN A 220 -18.28 -23.51 -20.79
N ASP A 221 -18.20 -24.73 -20.26
CA ASP A 221 -17.04 -25.62 -20.34
C ASP A 221 -15.73 -25.08 -19.78
N ASN A 222 -15.78 -23.99 -19.00
CA ASN A 222 -14.63 -23.48 -18.27
C ASN A 222 -14.86 -23.65 -16.76
N THR A 223 -13.82 -24.08 -16.04
CA THR A 223 -13.84 -24.21 -14.59
C THR A 223 -13.16 -23.01 -13.93
N TYR A 224 -13.77 -22.48 -12.90
CA TYR A 224 -13.33 -21.27 -12.18
C TYR A 224 -13.24 -21.55 -10.70
N ALA A 225 -12.27 -20.91 -10.02
CA ALA A 225 -12.29 -20.81 -8.56
C ALA A 225 -13.29 -19.73 -8.14
N CYS A 226 -14.20 -20.10 -7.26
CA CYS A 226 -15.26 -19.23 -6.75
C CYS A 226 -15.20 -19.16 -5.22
N CYS A 227 -15.60 -18.01 -4.67
CA CYS A 227 -15.83 -17.83 -3.24
C CYS A 227 -17.28 -17.40 -3.01
N SER A 228 -17.99 -18.08 -2.11
CA SER A 228 -19.33 -17.65 -1.71
C SER A 228 -19.26 -16.35 -0.90
N LEU A 229 -20.04 -15.36 -1.31
CA LEU A 229 -20.16 -14.07 -0.60
C LEU A 229 -21.40 -14.03 0.32
N TYR A 230 -22.20 -15.11 0.38
CA TYR A 230 -23.44 -15.20 1.15
C TYR A 230 -23.40 -16.34 2.16
#